data_c886114538a041aff5d1652b2b780fd6
#
_entry.id   c886114538a041aff5d1652b2b780fd6
#
_cell.length_a   1.000
_cell.length_b   1.000
_cell.length_c   1.000
_cell.angle_alpha   90.00
_cell.angle_beta   90.00
_cell.angle_gamma   90.00
#
_symmetry.space_group_name_H-M   'P 1'
#
loop_
_entity.id
_entity.type
_entity.pdbx_description
1 polymer ?
#
loop_
_entity_poly.entity_id
_entity_poly.type
_entity_poly.pdbx_seq_one_letter_code
_entity_poly.pdbx_strand_id
1 'polypeptide(L)'
;GDGKAQAVTMGSGHGAVAEEDDNGACDTTGERRSRHTINIALIGNPNCGKTSLFNNLTGAREHVGNYSGVTVDAKSGQMKFAGYTLNVVDLPGTYSLASYSPEELYVRKYLREETPDIIINVVDASNLERNLYLTTELVDMDRSMVIALNMYDDMLRQGSKLDYNLLG
;
A
#
# COMPACT_ATOMS: atom_id res chain seq x y z
N GLY A 1 8.55 12.49 -17.48
CA GLY A 1 8.54 11.06 -17.28
C GLY A 1 7.15 10.63 -16.92
N ASP A 2 6.50 9.87 -17.81
CA ASP A 2 5.10 9.46 -17.68
C ASP A 2 4.93 8.40 -16.58
N GLY A 3 4.58 8.84 -15.39
CA GLY A 3 4.11 7.96 -14.33
C GLY A 3 2.69 7.48 -14.64
N LYS A 4 2.58 6.32 -15.32
CA LYS A 4 1.27 5.70 -15.55
C LYS A 4 0.77 5.07 -14.25
N ALA A 5 -0.35 5.56 -13.74
CA ALA A 5 -1.10 4.88 -12.71
C ALA A 5 -1.69 3.57 -13.26
N GLN A 6 -1.47 2.45 -12.58
CA GLN A 6 -2.10 1.17 -12.90
C GLN A 6 -3.12 0.84 -11.80
N ALA A 7 -4.36 0.61 -12.21
CA ALA A 7 -5.42 0.15 -11.31
C ALA A 7 -5.35 -1.38 -11.18
N VAL A 8 -5.27 -1.89 -9.95
CA VAL A 8 -5.31 -3.33 -9.66
C VAL A 8 -6.57 -3.65 -8.87
N THR A 9 -7.41 -4.53 -9.42
CA THR A 9 -8.59 -5.06 -8.73
C THR A 9 -8.23 -6.36 -8.01
N MET A 10 -8.55 -6.45 -6.73
CA MET A 10 -8.40 -7.69 -5.97
C MET A 10 -9.72 -8.45 -5.97
N GLY A 11 -9.75 -9.60 -6.63
CA GLY A 11 -10.82 -10.60 -6.50
C GLY A 11 -10.56 -11.47 -5.27
N SER A 12 -11.62 -11.82 -4.54
CA SER A 12 -11.58 -12.78 -3.44
C SER A 12 -11.33 -14.18 -3.99
N GLY A 13 -10.06 -14.55 -4.16
CA GLY A 13 -9.64 -15.90 -4.54
C GLY A 13 -8.93 -16.58 -3.38
N HIS A 14 -9.46 -17.71 -2.91
CA HIS A 14 -8.75 -18.62 -2.03
C HIS A 14 -7.60 -19.24 -2.83
N GLY A 15 -6.39 -18.73 -2.63
CA GLY A 15 -5.16 -19.29 -3.20
C GLY A 15 -4.40 -20.07 -2.14
N ALA A 16 -4.22 -21.38 -2.38
CA ALA A 16 -3.43 -22.26 -1.56
C ALA A 16 -1.99 -21.78 -1.46
N VAL A 17 -1.46 -21.75 -0.25
CA VAL A 17 -0.06 -21.46 0.04
C VAL A 17 0.76 -22.69 -0.34
N ALA A 18 1.61 -22.60 -1.35
CA ALA A 18 2.66 -23.58 -1.60
C ALA A 18 3.86 -23.23 -0.71
N GLU A 19 4.22 -24.11 0.22
CA GLU A 19 5.49 -24.11 0.92
C GLU A 19 6.57 -24.51 -0.10
N GLU A 20 7.43 -23.59 -0.48
CA GLU A 20 8.66 -23.92 -1.22
C GLU A 20 9.85 -23.95 -0.25
N ASP A 21 10.42 -25.14 -0.12
CA ASP A 21 11.61 -25.45 0.63
C ASP A 21 12.81 -24.64 0.10
N ASP A 22 13.53 -24.05 1.05
CA ASP A 22 14.80 -23.33 0.86
C ASP A 22 15.92 -24.35 0.57
N ASN A 23 16.08 -24.75 -0.68
CA ASN A 23 17.27 -25.46 -1.14
C ASN A 23 18.04 -24.58 -2.11
N GLY A 24 19.08 -23.94 -1.54
CA GLY A 24 20.02 -23.11 -2.27
C GLY A 24 20.73 -23.87 -3.38
N ALA A 25 20.36 -23.62 -4.61
CA ALA A 25 21.18 -23.93 -5.76
C ALA A 25 22.31 -22.89 -5.84
N CYS A 26 23.52 -23.31 -5.54
CA CYS A 26 24.75 -22.56 -5.76
C CYS A 26 25.02 -22.49 -7.26
N ASP A 27 24.71 -21.35 -7.88
CA ASP A 27 25.14 -21.06 -9.24
C ASP A 27 26.54 -20.43 -9.20
N THR A 28 27.49 -21.01 -9.92
CA THR A 28 28.95 -20.77 -9.88
C THR A 28 29.40 -19.50 -10.61
N THR A 29 28.56 -18.50 -10.71
CA THR A 29 28.95 -17.15 -11.15
C THR A 29 28.75 -16.17 -10.00
N GLY A 30 29.87 -15.75 -9.40
CA GLY A 30 29.94 -14.96 -8.16
C GLY A 30 29.38 -13.53 -8.24
N GLU A 31 28.23 -13.34 -8.81
CA GLU A 31 27.44 -12.12 -8.68
C GLU A 31 26.46 -12.28 -7.51
N ARG A 32 26.81 -11.67 -6.38
CA ARG A 32 25.84 -11.39 -5.32
C ARG A 32 24.73 -10.57 -5.94
N ARG A 33 23.61 -11.21 -6.29
CA ARG A 33 22.36 -10.50 -6.59
C ARG A 33 22.06 -9.59 -5.40
N SER A 34 22.27 -8.31 -5.55
CA SER A 34 21.87 -7.32 -4.56
C SER A 34 20.36 -7.55 -4.35
N ARG A 35 19.97 -7.92 -3.13
CA ARG A 35 18.56 -8.08 -2.78
C ARG A 35 17.93 -6.71 -2.93
N HIS A 36 17.20 -6.50 -4.01
CA HIS A 36 16.48 -5.25 -4.22
C HIS A 36 15.37 -5.18 -3.17
N THR A 37 15.54 -4.28 -2.23
CA THR A 37 14.52 -3.95 -1.24
C THR A 37 13.70 -2.80 -1.78
N ILE A 38 12.37 -2.92 -1.74
CA ILE A 38 11.41 -1.89 -2.15
C ILE A 38 10.61 -1.49 -0.91
N ASN A 39 10.59 -0.21 -0.60
CA ASN A 39 9.84 0.36 0.51
C ASN A 39 8.47 0.82 0.04
N ILE A 40 7.42 0.29 0.64
CA ILE A 40 6.03 0.53 0.27
C ILE A 40 5.29 1.16 1.45
N ALA A 41 4.60 2.26 1.21
CA ALA A 41 3.68 2.85 2.17
C ALA A 41 2.23 2.55 1.77
N LEU A 42 1.45 1.96 2.68
CA LEU A 42 0.01 1.81 2.54
C LEU A 42 -0.67 3.05 3.14
N ILE A 43 -1.48 3.71 2.33
CA ILE A 43 -2.23 4.91 2.70
C ILE A 43 -3.69 4.74 2.30
N GLY A 44 -4.59 5.33 3.04
CA GLY A 44 -6.01 5.32 2.70
C GLY A 44 -6.87 5.88 3.83
N ASN A 45 -8.14 6.08 3.53
CA ASN A 45 -9.10 6.55 4.50
C ASN A 45 -9.30 5.52 5.63
N PRO A 46 -9.72 5.96 6.83
CA PRO A 46 -10.16 5.04 7.87
C PRO A 46 -11.22 4.06 7.33
N ASN A 47 -11.10 2.78 7.70
CA ASN A 47 -12.03 1.71 7.32
C ASN A 47 -12.11 1.38 5.81
N CYS A 48 -11.17 1.81 4.97
CA CYS A 48 -11.11 1.42 3.55
C CYS A 48 -10.59 0.00 3.32
N GLY A 49 -10.27 -0.76 4.38
CA GLY A 49 -9.73 -2.12 4.31
C GLY A 49 -8.20 -2.21 4.20
N LYS A 50 -7.50 -1.12 4.50
CA LYS A 50 -6.03 -1.01 4.44
C LYS A 50 -5.33 -2.06 5.31
N THR A 51 -5.77 -2.25 6.55
CA THR A 51 -5.21 -3.26 7.49
C THR A 51 -5.42 -4.69 6.97
N SER A 52 -6.55 -4.99 6.34
CA SER A 52 -6.79 -6.31 5.73
C SER A 52 -5.82 -6.56 4.58
N LEU A 53 -5.57 -5.56 3.75
CA LEU A 53 -4.58 -5.63 2.68
C LEU A 53 -3.17 -5.84 3.24
N PHE A 54 -2.80 -5.08 4.27
CA PHE A 54 -1.51 -5.21 4.94
C PHE A 54 -1.29 -6.63 5.47
N ASN A 55 -2.27 -7.20 6.18
CA ASN A 55 -2.18 -8.55 6.74
C ASN A 55 -2.06 -9.61 5.63
N ASN A 56 -2.78 -9.44 4.52
CA ASN A 56 -2.68 -10.34 3.37
C ASN A 56 -1.31 -10.29 2.71
N LEU A 57 -0.71 -9.12 2.60
CA LEU A 57 0.61 -8.93 1.99
C LEU A 57 1.74 -9.47 2.87
N THR A 58 1.66 -9.25 4.18
CA THR A 58 2.75 -9.56 5.12
C THR A 58 2.60 -10.92 5.81
N GLY A 59 1.49 -11.63 5.58
CA GLY A 59 1.18 -12.90 6.23
C GLY A 59 1.03 -12.78 7.75
N ALA A 60 0.53 -11.66 8.24
CA ALA A 60 0.37 -11.33 9.66
C ALA A 60 1.69 -11.36 10.48
N ARG A 61 2.83 -11.26 9.82
CA ARG A 61 4.13 -11.06 10.48
C ARG A 61 4.35 -9.57 10.71
N GLU A 62 3.69 -9.06 11.73
CA GLU A 62 3.71 -7.64 12.07
C GLU A 62 4.89 -7.33 13.02
N HIS A 63 5.57 -6.21 12.74
CA HIS A 63 6.36 -5.50 13.74
C HIS A 63 5.68 -4.17 14.01
N VAL A 64 5.19 -3.99 15.23
CA VAL A 64 4.69 -2.68 15.69
C VAL A 64 5.91 -1.83 16.02
N GLY A 65 6.17 -0.83 15.22
CA GLY A 65 7.22 0.16 15.45
C GLY A 65 6.63 1.47 15.94
N ASN A 66 6.96 1.88 17.16
CA ASN A 66 6.71 3.24 17.62
C ASN A 66 7.81 4.13 17.05
N TYR A 67 7.47 4.99 16.09
CA TYR A 67 8.40 6.02 15.65
C TYR A 67 8.52 7.11 16.70
N SER A 68 9.78 7.46 17.06
CA SER A 68 10.11 8.44 18.07
C SER A 68 9.37 9.76 17.89
N GLY A 69 8.56 10.15 18.85
CA GLY A 69 8.01 11.50 18.99
C GLY A 69 6.56 11.71 18.56
N VAL A 70 5.82 10.66 18.16
CA VAL A 70 4.39 10.75 17.86
C VAL A 70 3.66 9.57 18.48
N THR A 71 2.51 9.83 19.11
CA THR A 71 1.65 8.81 19.78
C THR A 71 0.81 8.01 18.75
N VAL A 72 1.31 7.81 17.53
CA VAL A 72 0.58 7.16 16.46
C VAL A 72 1.29 5.87 16.08
N ASP A 73 0.59 4.75 16.12
CA ASP A 73 1.14 3.43 15.80
C ASP A 73 1.12 3.21 14.28
N ALA A 74 2.31 3.06 13.69
CA ALA A 74 2.47 2.52 12.35
C ALA A 74 2.91 1.05 12.46
N LYS A 75 2.32 0.19 11.64
CA LYS A 75 2.69 -1.21 11.55
C LYS A 75 3.61 -1.41 10.37
N SER A 76 4.65 -2.22 10.54
CA SER A 76 5.53 -2.60 9.44
C SER A 76 5.61 -4.11 9.28
N GLY A 77 5.80 -4.57 8.07
CA GLY A 77 5.96 -5.99 7.77
C GLY A 77 6.80 -6.17 6.52
N GLN A 78 7.26 -7.39 6.31
CA GLN A 78 8.07 -7.74 5.14
C GLN A 78 7.45 -8.91 4.40
N MET A 79 7.54 -8.86 3.07
CA MET A 79 7.23 -9.99 2.21
C MET A 79 8.30 -10.15 1.13
N LYS A 80 8.45 -11.39 0.63
CA LYS A 80 9.31 -11.68 -0.53
C LYS A 80 8.43 -11.91 -1.75
N PHE A 81 8.71 -11.25 -2.83
CA PHE A 81 7.98 -11.39 -4.08
C PHE A 81 8.93 -11.25 -5.28
N ALA A 82 8.91 -12.22 -6.19
CA ALA A 82 9.68 -12.20 -7.45
C ALA A 82 11.19 -11.87 -7.26
N GLY A 83 11.79 -12.33 -6.16
CA GLY A 83 13.21 -12.06 -5.84
C GLY A 83 13.47 -10.71 -5.16
N TYR A 84 12.42 -9.90 -4.93
CA TYR A 84 12.49 -8.66 -4.18
C TYR A 84 12.07 -8.86 -2.72
N THR A 85 12.66 -8.07 -1.82
CA THR A 85 12.17 -7.91 -0.46
C THR A 85 11.33 -6.64 -0.41
N LEU A 86 10.04 -6.77 -0.11
CA LEU A 86 9.13 -5.64 0.02
C LEU A 86 8.97 -5.31 1.49
N ASN A 87 9.35 -4.09 1.90
CA ASN A 87 9.07 -3.55 3.21
C ASN A 87 7.76 -2.77 3.12
N VAL A 88 6.73 -3.22 3.81
CA VAL A 88 5.40 -2.60 3.77
C VAL A 88 5.14 -1.92 5.11
N VAL A 89 4.78 -0.65 5.07
CA VAL A 89 4.39 0.13 6.25
C VAL A 89 2.93 0.51 6.12
N ASP A 90 2.11 0.11 7.11
CA ASP A 90 0.71 0.49 7.23
C ASP A 90 0.61 1.81 8.00
N LEU A 91 0.38 2.90 7.28
CA LEU A 91 0.22 4.21 7.87
C LEU A 91 -1.19 4.40 8.47
N PRO A 92 -1.36 5.28 9.46
CA PRO A 92 -2.66 5.59 10.03
C PRO A 92 -3.68 5.98 8.95
N GLY A 93 -4.95 5.59 9.13
CA GLY A 93 -6.02 6.03 8.25
C GLY A 93 -6.23 7.54 8.35
N THR A 94 -6.29 8.21 7.21
CA THR A 94 -6.49 9.66 7.14
C THR A 94 -7.37 10.04 5.95
N TYR A 95 -8.10 11.14 6.06
CA TYR A 95 -8.93 11.65 4.97
C TYR A 95 -8.23 12.71 4.12
N SER A 96 -7.17 13.31 4.64
CA SER A 96 -6.39 14.34 3.97
C SER A 96 -4.96 14.41 4.50
N LEU A 97 -4.12 15.20 3.87
CA LEU A 97 -2.76 15.53 4.31
C LEU A 97 -2.64 16.98 4.81
N ALA A 98 -3.76 17.60 5.13
CA ALA A 98 -3.83 19.01 5.56
C ALA A 98 -3.17 19.28 6.92
N SER A 99 -2.85 18.22 7.69
CA SER A 99 -2.16 18.29 8.99
C SER A 99 -2.99 18.89 10.12
N TYR A 100 -4.31 18.64 10.11
CA TYR A 100 -5.20 19.05 11.20
C TYR A 100 -5.29 18.01 12.34
N SER A 101 -4.98 16.74 12.05
CA SER A 101 -4.94 15.68 13.05
C SER A 101 -3.52 15.15 13.27
N PRO A 102 -3.23 14.51 14.41
CA PRO A 102 -1.94 13.84 14.64
C PRO A 102 -1.63 12.79 13.58
N GLU A 103 -2.64 12.06 13.12
CA GLU A 103 -2.52 11.01 12.09
C GLU A 103 -2.13 11.64 10.74
N GLU A 104 -2.79 12.71 10.32
CA GLU A 104 -2.48 13.44 9.08
C GLU A 104 -1.06 14.02 9.12
N LEU A 105 -0.69 14.63 10.25
CA LEU A 105 0.65 15.16 10.45
C LEU A 105 1.71 14.05 10.35
N TYR A 106 1.43 12.91 10.95
CA TYR A 106 2.32 11.74 10.92
C TYR A 106 2.50 11.23 9.49
N VAL A 107 1.41 10.98 8.77
CA VAL A 107 1.44 10.49 7.39
C VAL A 107 2.22 11.44 6.49
N ARG A 108 1.94 12.74 6.58
CA ARG A 108 2.65 13.76 5.82
C ARG A 108 4.14 13.81 6.12
N LYS A 109 4.51 13.75 7.40
CA LYS A 109 5.90 13.71 7.85
C LYS A 109 6.61 12.47 7.32
N TYR A 110 5.98 11.28 7.46
CA TYR A 110 6.51 10.02 6.98
C TYR A 110 6.83 10.07 5.47
N LEU A 111 5.88 10.52 4.67
CA LEU A 111 6.05 10.62 3.22
C LEU A 111 7.20 11.57 2.81
N ARG A 112 7.46 12.61 3.60
CA ARG A 112 8.54 13.57 3.33
C ARG A 112 9.92 13.07 3.76
N GLU A 113 9.99 12.38 4.90
CA GLU A 113 11.26 11.97 5.52
C GLU A 113 11.71 10.59 5.07
N GLU A 114 10.81 9.60 5.05
CA GLU A 114 11.15 8.21 4.72
C GLU A 114 11.13 7.93 3.20
N THR A 115 10.52 8.79 2.42
CA THR A 115 10.48 8.73 0.94
C THR A 115 10.29 7.32 0.38
N PRO A 116 9.12 6.67 0.60
CA PRO A 116 8.89 5.32 0.11
C PRO A 116 9.01 5.26 -1.42
N ASP A 117 9.47 4.10 -1.93
CA ASP A 117 9.63 3.87 -3.37
C ASP A 117 8.27 3.82 -4.08
N ILE A 118 7.26 3.26 -3.40
CA ILE A 118 5.91 3.12 -3.93
C ILE A 118 4.89 3.47 -2.84
N ILE A 119 3.88 4.24 -3.19
CA ILE A 119 2.69 4.48 -2.38
C ILE A 119 1.56 3.59 -2.90
N ILE A 120 0.94 2.80 -2.04
CA ILE A 120 -0.31 2.11 -2.34
C ILE A 120 -1.44 2.85 -1.63
N ASN A 121 -2.25 3.55 -2.41
CA ASN A 121 -3.45 4.23 -1.92
C ASN A 121 -4.64 3.28 -1.97
N VAL A 122 -5.10 2.85 -0.80
CA VAL A 122 -6.27 1.96 -0.67
C VAL A 122 -7.54 2.79 -0.66
N VAL A 123 -8.37 2.60 -1.68
CA VAL A 123 -9.58 3.37 -1.95
C VAL A 123 -10.81 2.47 -1.79
N ASP A 124 -11.77 2.91 -1.00
CA ASP A 124 -13.10 2.29 -0.91
C ASP A 124 -13.92 2.66 -2.15
N ALA A 125 -14.12 1.70 -3.05
CA ALA A 125 -14.86 1.91 -4.29
C ALA A 125 -16.34 2.20 -4.06
N SER A 126 -16.91 1.78 -2.93
CA SER A 126 -18.32 2.06 -2.57
C SER A 126 -18.54 3.52 -2.14
N ASN A 127 -17.45 4.24 -1.80
CA ASN A 127 -17.46 5.63 -1.37
C ASN A 127 -16.33 6.43 -2.04
N LEU A 128 -16.30 6.39 -3.34
CA LEU A 128 -15.17 6.85 -4.16
C LEU A 128 -14.89 8.35 -3.99
N GLU A 129 -15.93 9.19 -4.03
CA GLU A 129 -15.81 10.65 -3.95
C GLU A 129 -15.01 11.09 -2.70
N ARG A 130 -15.36 10.52 -1.55
CA ARG A 130 -14.68 10.83 -0.29
C ARG A 130 -13.21 10.35 -0.28
N ASN A 131 -12.92 9.23 -0.92
CA ASN A 131 -11.58 8.63 -0.95
C ASN A 131 -10.67 9.34 -1.94
N LEU A 132 -11.20 9.83 -3.07
CA LEU A 132 -10.43 10.51 -4.10
C LEU A 132 -9.86 11.86 -3.64
N TYR A 133 -10.40 12.47 -2.59
CA TYR A 133 -9.82 13.70 -2.05
C TYR A 133 -8.37 13.47 -1.57
N LEU A 134 -8.14 12.44 -0.77
CA LEU A 134 -6.79 12.05 -0.36
C LEU A 134 -5.92 11.66 -1.56
N THR A 135 -6.51 10.96 -2.54
CA THR A 135 -5.82 10.55 -3.77
C THR A 135 -5.26 11.76 -4.52
N THR A 136 -6.03 12.84 -4.66
CA THR A 136 -5.57 14.05 -5.36
C THR A 136 -4.39 14.71 -4.63
N GLU A 137 -4.42 14.76 -3.30
CA GLU A 137 -3.30 15.29 -2.51
C GLU A 137 -2.03 14.44 -2.63
N LEU A 138 -2.18 13.10 -2.77
CA LEU A 138 -1.06 12.19 -3.00
C LEU A 138 -0.46 12.34 -4.41
N VAL A 139 -1.30 12.56 -5.43
CA VAL A 139 -0.85 12.84 -6.81
C VAL A 139 0.01 14.10 -6.86
N ASP A 140 -0.38 15.14 -6.13
CA ASP A 140 0.36 16.41 -6.06
C ASP A 140 1.76 16.26 -5.45
N MET A 141 2.04 15.14 -4.77
CA MET A 141 3.38 14.85 -4.22
C MET A 141 4.37 14.32 -5.26
N ASP A 142 3.93 14.07 -6.50
CA ASP A 142 4.76 13.56 -7.62
C ASP A 142 5.56 12.29 -7.25
N ARG A 143 4.88 11.32 -6.63
CA ARG A 143 5.44 10.03 -6.22
C ARG A 143 4.82 8.87 -7.00
N SER A 144 5.60 7.80 -7.17
CA SER A 144 5.07 6.56 -7.74
C SER A 144 3.93 6.02 -6.88
N MET A 145 2.72 5.98 -7.42
CA MET A 145 1.53 5.56 -6.70
C MET A 145 0.75 4.50 -7.47
N VAL A 146 0.19 3.56 -6.71
CA VAL A 146 -0.77 2.56 -7.19
C VAL A 146 -2.07 2.75 -6.41
N ILE A 147 -3.20 2.81 -7.10
CA ILE A 147 -4.52 2.83 -6.48
C ILE A 147 -5.03 1.40 -6.35
N ALA A 148 -5.27 0.96 -5.12
CA ALA A 148 -5.87 -0.33 -4.81
C ALA A 148 -7.35 -0.13 -4.48
N LEU A 149 -8.23 -0.52 -5.41
CA LEU A 149 -9.68 -0.43 -5.21
C LEU A 149 -10.17 -1.61 -4.37
N ASN A 150 -10.67 -1.32 -3.19
CA ASN A 150 -11.30 -2.27 -2.29
C ASN A 150 -12.82 -2.07 -2.25
N MET A 151 -13.56 -3.02 -1.65
CA MET A 151 -15.02 -2.98 -1.54
C MET A 151 -15.73 -2.82 -2.91
N TYR A 152 -15.13 -3.35 -3.95
CA TYR A 152 -15.64 -3.25 -5.31
C TYR A 152 -16.97 -3.99 -5.50
N ASP A 153 -17.15 -5.10 -4.79
CA ASP A 153 -18.40 -5.87 -4.75
C ASP A 153 -19.56 -5.04 -4.14
N ASP A 154 -19.30 -4.24 -3.12
CA ASP A 154 -20.30 -3.35 -2.54
C ASP A 154 -20.69 -2.23 -3.51
N MET A 155 -19.74 -1.67 -4.24
CA MET A 155 -20.00 -0.71 -5.30
C MET A 155 -20.93 -1.29 -6.39
N LEU A 156 -20.65 -2.54 -6.82
CA LEU A 156 -21.50 -3.22 -7.81
C LEU A 156 -22.91 -3.49 -7.29
N ARG A 157 -23.05 -3.87 -6.01
CA ARG A 157 -24.38 -4.07 -5.36
C ARG A 157 -25.18 -2.77 -5.32
N GLN A 158 -24.53 -1.63 -5.21
CA GLN A 158 -25.18 -0.30 -5.27
C GLN A 158 -25.56 0.10 -6.70
N GLY A 159 -25.27 -0.73 -7.72
CA GLY A 159 -25.54 -0.45 -9.12
C GLY A 159 -24.61 0.58 -9.76
N SER A 160 -23.54 0.95 -9.08
CA SER A 160 -22.52 1.87 -9.58
C SER A 160 -21.55 1.17 -10.53
N LYS A 161 -21.06 1.90 -11.52
CA LYS A 161 -20.04 1.44 -12.47
C LYS A 161 -18.85 2.39 -12.43
N LEU A 162 -17.65 1.84 -12.46
CA LEU A 162 -16.43 2.61 -12.51
C LEU A 162 -15.87 2.63 -13.93
N ASP A 163 -15.56 3.81 -14.44
CA ASP A 163 -14.81 3.98 -15.67
C ASP A 163 -13.32 4.08 -15.34
N TYR A 164 -12.62 3.00 -15.58
CA TYR A 164 -11.17 2.91 -15.29
C TYR A 164 -10.33 3.84 -16.16
N ASN A 165 -10.83 4.22 -17.35
CA ASN A 165 -10.10 5.12 -18.26
C ASN A 165 -10.05 6.57 -17.75
N LEU A 166 -10.95 6.91 -16.82
CA LEU A 166 -10.98 8.23 -16.19
C LEU A 166 -10.12 8.31 -14.93
N LEU A 167 -9.66 7.17 -14.40
CA LEU A 167 -8.89 7.07 -13.16
C LEU A 167 -7.36 7.00 -13.39
N GLY A 168 -6.91 6.65 -14.61
CA GLY A 168 -5.50 6.41 -14.91
C GLY A 168 -4.94 7.20 -16.07
#